data_5ece75f544648ff82a13623224eec0b7
#
_entry.id   5ece75f544648ff82a13623224eec0b7
#
_cell.length_a   1.000
_cell.length_b   1.000
_cell.length_c   1.000
_cell.angle_alpha   90.00
_cell.angle_beta   90.00
_cell.angle_gamma   90.00
#
_symmetry.space_group_name_H-M   'P 1'
#
loop_
_entity.id
_entity.type
_entity.pdbx_description
1 polymer ?
#
loop_
_entity_poly.entity_id
_entity_poly.type
_entity_poly.pdbx_seq_one_letter_code
_entity_poly.pdbx_strand_id
1 'polypeptide(L)'
;DVYVTGSNSKMLASDILTEFRGRSTQIHVYPLSFEEYYSYKGGDERKCLEEYMLYGGMPRLTQLKDDNAKKKYLLSLYEEVYIKDIKERNRIEREDILEEILDYLSSQISSLTNPTKVANAILMRRKRK
;
A
#
# COMPACT_ATOMS: atom_id res chain seq x y z
N ASP A 1 -6.35 -10.82 -27.91
CA ASP A 1 -5.54 -10.08 -26.96
C ASP A 1 -5.47 -10.85 -25.63
N VAL A 2 -4.30 -10.85 -25.00
CA VAL A 2 -4.07 -11.48 -23.69
C VAL A 2 -3.71 -10.38 -22.69
N TYR A 3 -4.40 -10.36 -21.55
CA TYR A 3 -4.14 -9.44 -20.45
C TYR A 3 -3.61 -10.23 -19.27
N VAL A 4 -2.44 -9.81 -18.75
CA VAL A 4 -1.83 -10.39 -17.56
C VAL A 4 -1.83 -9.33 -16.47
N THR A 5 -2.34 -9.65 -15.30
CA THR A 5 -2.39 -8.73 -14.16
C THR A 5 -1.62 -9.32 -12.98
N GLY A 6 -0.99 -8.46 -12.20
CA GLY A 6 -0.28 -8.86 -10.99
C GLY A 6 -0.01 -7.66 -10.10
N SER A 7 0.03 -7.88 -8.80
CA SER A 7 0.33 -6.87 -7.78
C SER A 7 1.81 -6.53 -7.67
N ASN A 8 2.68 -7.22 -8.42
CA ASN A 8 4.11 -7.11 -8.29
C ASN A 8 4.78 -6.60 -9.56
N SER A 9 5.37 -5.41 -9.48
CA SER A 9 6.15 -4.83 -10.55
C SER A 9 7.36 -5.68 -10.98
N LYS A 10 7.95 -6.48 -10.08
CA LYS A 10 9.08 -7.38 -10.42
C LYS A 10 8.64 -8.61 -11.21
N MET A 11 7.48 -9.21 -10.89
CA MET A 11 6.96 -10.33 -11.70
C MET A 11 6.57 -9.90 -13.11
N LEU A 12 6.07 -8.67 -13.27
CA LEU A 12 5.70 -8.13 -14.58
C LEU A 12 6.90 -7.57 -15.36
N ALA A 13 7.91 -7.02 -14.66
CA ALA A 13 8.97 -6.30 -15.33
C ALA A 13 10.14 -7.17 -15.81
N SER A 14 10.57 -8.19 -15.06
CA SER A 14 11.76 -8.96 -15.42
C SER A 14 11.46 -10.21 -16.24
N ASP A 15 10.50 -11.01 -15.81
CA ASP A 15 10.30 -12.33 -16.39
C ASP A 15 9.33 -12.29 -17.58
N ILE A 16 8.25 -11.53 -17.46
CA ILE A 16 7.26 -11.42 -18.53
C ILE A 16 7.73 -10.52 -19.69
N LEU A 17 8.42 -9.42 -19.39
CA LEU A 17 8.95 -8.54 -20.45
C LEU A 17 10.06 -9.19 -21.26
N THR A 18 10.89 -10.04 -20.63
CA THR A 18 11.92 -10.84 -21.33
C THR A 18 11.30 -11.92 -22.19
N GLU A 19 10.23 -12.57 -21.75
CA GLU A 19 9.52 -13.59 -22.52
C GLU A 19 8.73 -12.98 -23.69
N PHE A 20 8.08 -11.84 -23.49
CA PHE A 20 7.29 -11.18 -24.54
C PHE A 20 8.14 -10.35 -25.53
N ARG A 21 9.46 -10.17 -25.32
CA ARG A 21 10.40 -9.55 -26.24
C ARG A 21 9.90 -8.29 -26.94
N GLY A 22 9.38 -7.34 -26.17
CA GLY A 22 8.86 -6.07 -26.72
C GLY A 22 7.47 -6.14 -27.39
N ARG A 23 6.74 -7.24 -27.22
CA ARG A 23 5.35 -7.39 -27.73
C ARG A 23 4.29 -7.10 -26.68
N SER A 24 4.65 -6.51 -25.56
CA SER A 24 3.72 -6.17 -24.47
C SER A 24 3.75 -4.69 -24.17
N THR A 25 2.60 -4.16 -23.77
CA THR A 25 2.46 -2.82 -23.23
C THR A 25 2.14 -2.92 -21.75
N GLN A 26 2.92 -2.25 -20.92
CA GLN A 26 2.69 -2.20 -19.48
C GLN A 26 1.76 -1.03 -19.15
N ILE A 27 0.71 -1.34 -18.41
CA ILE A 27 -0.22 -0.34 -17.88
C ILE A 27 -0.12 -0.35 -16.36
N HIS A 28 0.29 0.77 -15.77
CA HIS A 28 0.30 0.95 -14.33
C HIS A 28 -1.07 1.45 -13.88
N VAL A 29 -1.69 0.72 -12.97
CA VAL A 29 -2.95 1.13 -12.34
C VAL A 29 -2.66 1.63 -10.94
N TYR A 30 -2.92 2.91 -10.71
CA TYR A 30 -2.76 3.56 -9.41
C TYR A 30 -4.10 3.64 -8.66
N PRO A 31 -4.07 3.82 -7.35
CA PRO A 31 -5.25 4.29 -6.62
C PRO A 31 -5.77 5.59 -7.24
N LEU A 32 -7.05 5.89 -7.05
CA LEU A 32 -7.66 7.12 -7.55
C LEU A 32 -6.91 8.34 -7.00
N SER A 33 -6.64 9.30 -7.85
CA SER A 33 -6.27 10.65 -7.43
C SER A 33 -7.45 11.31 -6.70
N PHE A 34 -7.20 12.42 -5.98
CA PHE A 34 -8.30 13.14 -5.34
C PHE A 34 -9.33 13.66 -6.35
N GLU A 35 -8.87 14.13 -7.50
CA GLU A 35 -9.74 14.62 -8.58
C GLU A 35 -10.66 13.51 -9.10
N GLU A 36 -10.13 12.31 -9.38
CA GLU A 36 -10.92 11.15 -9.80
C GLU A 36 -11.89 10.70 -8.72
N TYR A 37 -11.44 10.66 -7.47
CA TYR A 37 -12.27 10.33 -6.31
C TYR A 37 -13.43 11.31 -6.16
N TYR A 38 -13.16 12.61 -6.19
CA TYR A 38 -14.16 13.66 -6.07
C TYR A 38 -15.14 13.69 -7.25
N SER A 39 -14.63 13.53 -8.48
CA SER A 39 -15.47 13.44 -9.70
C SER A 39 -16.47 12.29 -9.64
N TYR A 40 -16.07 11.15 -9.05
CA TYR A 40 -16.95 10.00 -8.89
C TYR A 40 -17.96 10.20 -7.75
N LYS A 41 -17.52 10.70 -6.60
CA LYS A 41 -18.32 10.78 -5.38
C LYS A 41 -19.25 11.99 -5.36
N GLY A 42 -18.78 13.13 -5.83
CA GLY A 42 -19.48 14.39 -5.77
C GLY A 42 -19.68 14.94 -4.35
N GLY A 43 -20.50 15.98 -4.24
CA GLY A 43 -20.86 16.59 -2.97
C GLY A 43 -19.94 17.72 -2.52
N ASP A 44 -19.76 17.86 -1.22
CA ASP A 44 -18.90 18.90 -0.64
C ASP A 44 -17.43 18.52 -0.79
N GLU A 45 -16.67 19.35 -1.50
CA GLU A 45 -15.26 19.09 -1.82
C GLU A 45 -14.39 18.95 -0.57
N ARG A 46 -14.60 19.79 0.44
CA ARG A 46 -13.82 19.77 1.66
C ARG A 46 -14.03 18.48 2.46
N LYS A 47 -15.27 18.05 2.58
CA LYS A 47 -15.60 16.76 3.23
C LYS A 47 -15.03 15.58 2.45
N CYS A 48 -15.08 15.64 1.12
CA CYS A 48 -14.46 14.62 0.27
C CYS A 48 -12.94 14.57 0.45
N LEU A 49 -12.30 15.73 0.58
CA LEU A 49 -10.86 15.81 0.81
C LEU A 49 -10.48 15.22 2.18
N GLU A 50 -11.22 15.59 3.24
CA GLU A 50 -11.00 15.04 4.59
C GLU A 50 -11.13 13.51 4.59
N GLU A 51 -12.13 12.98 3.90
CA GLU A 51 -12.33 11.53 3.78
C GLU A 51 -11.23 10.87 2.95
N TYR A 52 -10.83 11.48 1.82
CA TYR A 52 -9.74 10.99 0.99
C TYR A 52 -8.40 10.99 1.74
N MET A 53 -8.11 12.00 2.52
CA MET A 53 -6.92 12.06 3.38
C MET A 53 -6.92 10.97 4.46
N LEU A 54 -8.10 10.60 4.96
CA LEU A 54 -8.24 9.59 6.01
C LEU A 54 -8.17 8.15 5.48
N TYR A 55 -8.80 7.87 4.34
CA TYR A 55 -8.97 6.50 3.82
C TYR A 55 -8.18 6.22 2.54
N GLY A 56 -7.74 7.26 1.82
CA GLY A 56 -7.01 7.12 0.57
C GLY A 56 -7.89 6.87 -0.66
N GLY A 57 -7.24 6.62 -1.79
CA GLY A 57 -7.86 6.54 -3.11
C GLY A 57 -8.18 5.15 -3.61
N MET A 58 -8.32 4.13 -2.75
CA MET A 58 -8.73 2.80 -3.22
C MET A 58 -10.15 2.82 -3.78
N PRO A 59 -10.38 2.36 -5.03
CA PRO A 59 -11.69 2.52 -5.69
C PRO A 59 -12.87 1.95 -4.88
N ARG A 60 -12.69 0.82 -4.21
CA ARG A 60 -13.74 0.21 -3.39
C ARG A 60 -14.23 1.10 -2.24
N LEU A 61 -13.38 1.99 -1.72
CA LEU A 61 -13.75 2.91 -0.64
C LEU A 61 -14.87 3.88 -1.05
N THR A 62 -14.94 4.25 -2.32
CA THR A 62 -15.99 5.13 -2.84
C THR A 62 -17.39 4.52 -2.73
N GLN A 63 -17.48 3.18 -2.70
CA GLN A 63 -18.73 2.43 -2.65
C GLN A 63 -19.16 2.12 -1.21
N LEU A 64 -18.25 2.24 -0.24
CA LEU A 64 -18.53 1.96 1.17
C LEU A 64 -19.02 3.23 1.87
N LYS A 65 -20.22 3.16 2.45
CA LYS A 65 -20.86 4.30 3.13
C LYS A 65 -20.50 4.39 4.61
N ASP A 66 -20.19 3.26 5.22
CA ASP A 66 -19.91 3.15 6.65
C ASP A 66 -18.39 3.18 6.92
N ASP A 67 -17.98 3.98 7.88
CA ASP A 67 -16.58 4.15 8.26
C ASP A 67 -15.97 2.87 8.83
N ASN A 68 -16.75 2.04 9.52
CA ASN A 68 -16.28 0.74 10.00
C ASN A 68 -16.02 -0.21 8.82
N ALA A 69 -16.89 -0.19 7.81
CA ALA A 69 -16.69 -0.99 6.60
C ALA A 69 -15.42 -0.56 5.84
N LYS A 70 -15.13 0.75 5.74
CA LYS A 70 -13.90 1.26 5.15
C LYS A 70 -12.66 0.83 5.92
N LYS A 71 -12.67 0.99 7.24
CA LYS A 71 -11.57 0.55 8.11
C LYS A 71 -11.33 -0.95 8.00
N LYS A 72 -12.39 -1.76 8.06
CA LYS A 72 -12.29 -3.22 7.92
C LYS A 72 -11.70 -3.62 6.57
N TYR A 73 -12.13 -2.97 5.48
CA TYR A 73 -11.59 -3.21 4.16
C TYR A 73 -10.09 -2.87 4.07
N LEU A 74 -9.67 -1.73 4.62
CA LEU A 74 -8.26 -1.33 4.62
C LEU A 74 -7.40 -2.25 5.48
N LEU A 75 -7.90 -2.70 6.64
CA LEU A 75 -7.21 -3.68 7.48
C LEU A 75 -7.05 -5.01 6.75
N SER A 76 -8.10 -5.51 6.10
CA SER A 76 -8.02 -6.74 5.29
C SER A 76 -6.99 -6.62 4.17
N LEU A 77 -6.96 -5.49 3.45
CA LEU A 77 -5.93 -5.23 2.45
C LEU A 77 -4.52 -5.21 3.04
N TYR A 78 -4.35 -4.58 4.19
CA TYR A 78 -3.07 -4.50 4.87
C TYR A 78 -2.58 -5.88 5.29
N GLU A 79 -3.42 -6.66 5.96
CA GLU A 79 -3.06 -7.97 6.50
C GLU A 79 -2.89 -9.03 5.40
N GLU A 80 -3.88 -9.16 4.52
CA GLU A 80 -3.93 -10.24 3.54
C GLU A 80 -3.05 -9.97 2.31
N VAL A 81 -2.99 -8.73 1.86
CA VAL A 81 -2.29 -8.39 0.62
C VAL A 81 -0.86 -7.95 0.91
N TYR A 82 -0.69 -6.90 1.75
CA TYR A 82 0.64 -6.34 1.94
C TYR A 82 1.51 -7.17 2.87
N ILE A 83 1.03 -7.52 4.05
CA ILE A 83 1.84 -8.23 5.05
C ILE A 83 2.16 -9.65 4.60
N LYS A 84 1.16 -10.38 4.15
CA LYS A 84 1.34 -11.75 3.64
C LYS A 84 2.29 -11.77 2.45
N ASP A 85 2.11 -10.88 1.48
CA ASP A 85 2.93 -10.80 0.29
C ASP A 85 4.40 -10.42 0.62
N ILE A 86 4.63 -9.47 1.52
CA ILE A 86 5.97 -9.09 1.99
C ILE A 86 6.64 -10.27 2.70
N LYS A 87 5.93 -10.97 3.59
CA LYS A 87 6.45 -12.12 4.33
C LYS A 87 6.86 -13.25 3.39
N GLU A 88 5.98 -13.66 2.51
CA GLU A 88 6.21 -14.78 1.58
C GLU A 88 7.36 -14.49 0.62
N ARG A 89 7.44 -13.28 0.07
CA ARG A 89 8.48 -12.92 -0.90
C ARG A 89 9.86 -12.76 -0.31
N ASN A 90 9.95 -12.24 0.89
CA ASN A 90 11.23 -11.95 1.52
C ASN A 90 11.64 -13.00 2.55
N ARG A 91 10.86 -14.08 2.70
CA ARG A 91 11.09 -15.17 3.68
C ARG A 91 11.35 -14.59 5.07
N ILE A 92 10.50 -13.64 5.49
CA ILE A 92 10.66 -12.94 6.77
C ILE A 92 10.22 -13.89 7.88
N GLU A 93 11.18 -14.32 8.69
CA GLU A 93 10.95 -15.19 9.85
C GLU A 93 10.51 -14.40 11.09
N ARG A 94 10.91 -13.14 11.20
CA ARG A 94 10.68 -12.28 12.37
C ARG A 94 9.53 -11.30 12.09
N GLU A 95 8.30 -11.77 12.27
CA GLU A 95 7.10 -10.97 12.07
C GLU A 95 6.98 -9.80 13.04
N ASP A 96 7.41 -10.02 14.28
CA ASP A 96 7.49 -9.00 15.32
C ASP A 96 8.33 -7.77 14.93
N ILE A 97 9.43 -8.01 14.20
CA ILE A 97 10.27 -6.91 13.69
C ILE A 97 9.58 -6.17 12.54
N LEU A 98 8.90 -6.91 11.66
CA LEU A 98 8.18 -6.30 10.55
C LEU A 98 7.10 -5.32 11.05
N GLU A 99 6.32 -5.73 12.03
CA GLU A 99 5.29 -4.87 12.64
C GLU A 99 5.92 -3.62 13.29
N GLU A 100 7.00 -3.78 14.07
CA GLU A 100 7.71 -2.64 14.66
C GLU A 100 8.28 -1.68 13.62
N ILE A 101 8.75 -2.19 12.46
CA ILE A 101 9.22 -1.37 11.33
C ILE A 101 8.06 -0.57 10.74
N LEU A 102 6.92 -1.21 10.50
CA LEU A 102 5.75 -0.57 9.92
C LEU A 102 5.18 0.51 10.83
N ASP A 103 5.10 0.24 12.13
CA ASP A 103 4.71 1.23 13.14
C ASP A 103 5.65 2.43 13.17
N TYR A 104 6.96 2.15 13.12
CA TYR A 104 7.94 3.23 13.06
C TYR A 104 7.80 4.06 11.78
N LEU A 105 7.69 3.42 10.62
CA LEU A 105 7.55 4.12 9.34
C LEU A 105 6.27 4.94 9.28
N SER A 106 5.15 4.42 9.78
CA SER A 106 3.87 5.15 9.84
C SER A 106 3.96 6.39 10.73
N SER A 107 4.75 6.33 11.82
CA SER A 107 4.99 7.49 12.69
C SER A 107 5.92 8.54 12.08
N GLN A 108 6.64 8.22 11.01
CA GLN A 108 7.62 9.08 10.35
C GLN A 108 7.14 9.61 9.00
N ILE A 109 5.84 9.57 8.72
CA ILE A 109 5.26 10.13 7.49
C ILE A 109 5.67 11.62 7.37
N SER A 110 6.10 12.02 6.18
CA SER A 110 6.62 13.36 5.86
C SER A 110 7.98 13.71 6.46
N SER A 111 8.70 12.77 7.08
CA SER A 111 10.07 12.99 7.57
C SER A 111 11.11 12.21 6.75
N LEU A 112 12.33 12.76 6.67
CA LEU A 112 13.44 12.05 6.05
C LEU A 112 13.89 10.89 6.93
N THR A 113 13.85 9.68 6.35
CA THR A 113 14.34 8.47 7.01
C THR A 113 15.26 7.67 6.10
N ASN A 114 15.99 6.74 6.66
CA ASN A 114 16.80 5.78 5.94
C ASN A 114 16.87 4.45 6.71
N PRO A 115 17.32 3.34 6.09
CA PRO A 115 17.36 2.04 6.73
C PRO A 115 18.13 2.02 8.07
N THR A 116 19.23 2.76 8.15
CA THR A 116 20.04 2.84 9.38
C THR A 116 19.28 3.50 10.53
N LYS A 117 18.54 4.59 10.27
CA LYS A 117 17.70 5.25 11.28
C LYS A 117 16.60 4.31 11.78
N VAL A 118 15.95 3.58 10.87
CA VAL A 118 14.91 2.59 11.20
C VAL A 118 15.50 1.51 12.12
N ALA A 119 16.61 0.90 11.71
CA ALA A 119 17.26 -0.17 12.48
C ALA A 119 17.65 0.31 13.87
N ASN A 120 18.28 1.47 13.99
CA ASN A 120 18.68 2.04 15.29
C ASN A 120 17.48 2.33 16.19
N ALA A 121 16.38 2.87 15.64
CA ALA A 121 15.17 3.15 16.40
C ALA A 121 14.56 1.88 17.00
N ILE A 122 14.50 0.79 16.21
CA ILE A 122 13.98 -0.50 16.66
C ILE A 122 14.89 -1.13 17.71
N LEU A 123 16.21 -1.11 17.51
CA LEU A 123 17.16 -1.61 18.49
C LEU A 123 17.08 -0.85 19.81
N MET A 124 16.90 0.47 19.80
CA MET A 124 16.72 1.28 21.01
C MET A 124 15.41 0.97 21.74
N ARG A 125 14.30 0.77 21.00
CA ARG A 125 13.01 0.35 21.61
C ARG A 125 13.12 -1.00 22.31
N ARG A 126 13.82 -1.96 21.72
CA ARG A 126 14.01 -3.31 22.27
C ARG A 126 14.92 -3.36 23.48
N LYS A 127 15.90 -2.45 23.60
CA LYS A 127 16.75 -2.34 24.79
C LYS A 127 16.04 -1.73 26.00
N ARG A 128 14.89 -1.09 25.80
CA ARG A 128 14.09 -0.46 26.87
C ARG A 128 12.95 -1.34 27.41
N LYS A 129 12.67 -2.45 26.73
CA LYS A 129 11.75 -3.51 27.20
C LYS A 129 12.51 -4.58 27.94
#